data_812ae9995bb1ea8da066dff6ffdaf4e3
#
_entry.id   812ae9995bb1ea8da066dff6ffdaf4e3
#
_cell.length_a   1.000
_cell.length_b   1.000
_cell.length_c   1.000
_cell.angle_alpha   90.00
_cell.angle_beta   90.00
_cell.angle_gamma   90.00
#
_symmetry.space_group_name_H-M   'P 1'
#
loop_
_entity.id
_entity.type
_entity.pdbx_description
1 polymer ?
#
loop_
_entity_poly.entity_id
_entity_poly.type
_entity_poly.pdbx_seq_one_letter_code
_entity_poly.pdbx_strand_id
1 'polypeptide(L)'
;MSNPTPATQHSTASFIALLPLFVFLGLFIGAGVYFQSQGVDFAFYQLPSVIAILPAIILALILSKQKLNQSIDTFIGGIGHSNIIAMCLIYLLAGAFAAVAKATGGVDATVALGLSLIPSNLLLPGFFVIAAFIATAMGTSMGTIAAVAPIALGVADQAQIDYALMAGAVMSGALFGDNLSIISDTTIAATRTQGCDMKDKFRENLIFAIPASLLTLIAFVFAGQGQAELATQNIDLIKVIPYLTILILAVAGLNVFVVLTLGILLAGATGLFTMDYGVIQFGKDIYAGFSNMQEIFILSMLVGGLAALMQQQGGLAFVSKQIEKLITRFSKAQGEASCRAAELGMAGIVAVTNTCVANNTVSIVVTGDIAKDLAEKHGVSPKRAASVLDIFACIIQGLIPYGAQALLIASTFSITPLAAVSHAWYCMILAVVAVAIVIFRKRH
;
A
#
# COMPACT_ATOMS: atom_id res chain seq x y z
N MET A 1 -32.63 11.48 1.21
CA MET A 1 -32.87 11.03 -0.18
C MET A 1 -31.73 10.11 -0.54
N SER A 2 -31.98 8.80 -0.51
CA SER A 2 -31.02 7.76 -0.84
C SER A 2 -30.87 7.70 -2.36
N ASN A 3 -29.69 8.10 -2.88
CA ASN A 3 -29.35 7.85 -4.27
C ASN A 3 -29.35 6.33 -4.51
N PRO A 4 -30.05 5.85 -5.55
CA PRO A 4 -29.99 4.44 -5.89
C PRO A 4 -28.58 4.12 -6.39
N THR A 5 -27.97 3.10 -5.79
CA THR A 5 -26.74 2.47 -6.27
C THR A 5 -26.95 2.11 -7.76
N PRO A 6 -26.07 2.54 -8.68
CA PRO A 6 -26.23 2.17 -10.09
C PRO A 6 -26.12 0.65 -10.20
N ALA A 7 -27.16 0.04 -10.76
CA ALA A 7 -27.21 -1.37 -11.10
C ALA A 7 -25.93 -1.73 -11.89
N THR A 8 -25.19 -2.70 -11.41
CA THR A 8 -24.05 -3.30 -12.11
C THR A 8 -24.54 -3.86 -13.43
N GLN A 9 -24.41 -3.08 -14.50
CA GLN A 9 -24.56 -3.61 -15.86
C GLN A 9 -23.50 -4.69 -16.02
N HIS A 10 -23.92 -5.94 -16.17
CA HIS A 10 -23.05 -7.06 -16.49
C HIS A 10 -22.33 -6.76 -17.81
N SER A 11 -21.17 -6.15 -17.73
CA SER A 11 -20.31 -5.95 -18.90
C SER A 11 -19.85 -7.32 -19.40
N THR A 12 -19.95 -7.54 -20.71
CA THR A 12 -19.47 -8.79 -21.31
C THR A 12 -17.99 -8.96 -21.04
N ALA A 13 -17.60 -10.10 -20.47
CA ALA A 13 -16.20 -10.41 -20.13
C ALA A 13 -15.29 -10.24 -21.37
N SER A 14 -14.28 -9.37 -21.27
CA SER A 14 -13.39 -9.03 -22.39
C SER A 14 -11.93 -8.99 -21.95
N PHE A 15 -11.09 -9.84 -22.57
CA PHE A 15 -9.63 -9.78 -22.39
C PHE A 15 -9.03 -8.48 -22.94
N ILE A 16 -9.62 -7.96 -24.04
CA ILE A 16 -9.14 -6.74 -24.71
C ILE A 16 -9.17 -5.55 -23.74
N ALA A 17 -10.09 -5.52 -22.78
CA ALA A 17 -10.20 -4.49 -21.77
C ALA A 17 -9.00 -4.44 -20.80
N LEU A 18 -8.16 -5.48 -20.75
CA LEU A 18 -6.94 -5.53 -19.93
C LEU A 18 -5.68 -5.05 -20.68
N LEU A 19 -5.75 -4.92 -22.02
CA LEU A 19 -4.59 -4.49 -22.83
C LEU A 19 -4.00 -3.14 -22.38
N PRO A 20 -4.80 -2.13 -22.00
CA PRO A 20 -4.26 -0.87 -21.48
C PRO A 20 -3.33 -1.06 -20.27
N LEU A 21 -3.66 -1.97 -19.35
CA LEU A 21 -2.78 -2.28 -18.22
C LEU A 21 -1.44 -2.85 -18.68
N PHE A 22 -1.45 -3.78 -19.63
CA PHE A 22 -0.22 -4.35 -20.17
C PHE A 22 0.62 -3.33 -20.93
N VAL A 23 -0.01 -2.37 -21.61
CA VAL A 23 0.70 -1.25 -22.25
C VAL A 23 1.36 -0.36 -21.21
N PHE A 24 0.65 0.02 -20.15
CA PHE A 24 1.22 0.80 -19.05
C PHE A 24 2.41 0.10 -18.40
N LEU A 25 2.23 -1.16 -18.00
CA LEU A 25 3.30 -1.94 -17.34
C LEU A 25 4.48 -2.18 -18.28
N GLY A 26 4.22 -2.48 -19.55
CA GLY A 26 5.25 -2.67 -20.56
C GLY A 26 6.08 -1.41 -20.79
N LEU A 27 5.46 -0.24 -20.83
CA LEU A 27 6.16 1.05 -20.95
C LEU A 27 6.91 1.39 -19.66
N PHE A 28 6.26 1.30 -18.50
CA PHE A 28 6.86 1.70 -17.21
C PHE A 28 8.05 0.80 -16.83
N ILE A 29 7.84 -0.53 -16.82
CA ILE A 29 8.88 -1.49 -16.44
C ILE A 29 9.89 -1.65 -17.60
N GLY A 30 9.40 -1.75 -18.83
CA GLY A 30 10.24 -1.96 -20.00
C GLY A 30 11.22 -0.82 -20.24
N ALA A 31 10.77 0.44 -20.12
CA ALA A 31 11.66 1.60 -20.21
C ALA A 31 12.72 1.59 -19.10
N GLY A 32 12.32 1.33 -17.85
CA GLY A 32 13.25 1.25 -16.72
C GLY A 32 14.33 0.18 -16.93
N VAL A 33 13.94 -1.03 -17.33
CA VAL A 33 14.87 -2.13 -17.60
C VAL A 33 15.78 -1.80 -18.80
N TYR A 34 15.23 -1.19 -19.85
CA TYR A 34 16.01 -0.78 -21.01
C TYR A 34 17.10 0.23 -20.64
N PHE A 35 16.75 1.33 -19.95
CA PHE A 35 17.73 2.35 -19.54
C PHE A 35 18.74 1.78 -18.52
N GLN A 36 18.31 0.89 -17.63
CA GLN A 36 19.21 0.20 -16.70
C GLN A 36 20.23 -0.67 -17.44
N SER A 37 19.81 -1.37 -18.51
CA SER A 37 20.72 -2.17 -19.33
C SER A 37 21.74 -1.32 -20.11
N GLN A 38 21.44 -0.05 -20.35
CA GLN A 38 22.35 0.93 -20.97
C GLN A 38 23.26 1.63 -19.95
N GLY A 39 23.18 1.28 -18.65
CA GLY A 39 23.97 1.90 -17.59
C GLY A 39 23.57 3.35 -17.28
N VAL A 40 22.34 3.75 -17.61
CA VAL A 40 21.86 5.11 -17.36
C VAL A 40 21.49 5.24 -15.87
N ASP A 41 22.03 6.25 -15.22
CA ASP A 41 21.67 6.57 -13.83
C ASP A 41 20.19 6.95 -13.73
N PHE A 42 19.56 6.57 -12.61
CA PHE A 42 18.12 6.78 -12.39
C PHE A 42 17.24 6.25 -13.53
N ALA A 43 17.57 5.07 -14.05
CA ALA A 43 16.95 4.44 -15.22
C ALA A 43 15.41 4.43 -15.21
N PHE A 44 14.78 4.18 -14.05
CA PHE A 44 13.33 4.15 -13.89
C PHE A 44 12.68 5.53 -13.81
N TYR A 45 13.48 6.61 -13.72
CA TYR A 45 13.01 7.99 -13.77
C TYR A 45 13.16 8.64 -15.15
N GLN A 46 13.81 7.97 -16.11
CA GLN A 46 13.97 8.48 -17.48
C GLN A 46 12.63 8.59 -18.23
N LEU A 47 11.70 7.70 -17.97
CA LEU A 47 10.31 7.81 -18.41
C LEU A 47 9.42 7.97 -17.17
N PRO A 48 8.96 9.21 -16.86
CA PRO A 48 8.05 9.42 -15.73
C PRO A 48 6.81 8.53 -15.84
N SER A 49 6.42 7.94 -14.73
CA SER A 49 5.28 7.01 -14.65
C SER A 49 3.96 7.64 -15.12
N VAL A 50 3.79 8.94 -14.87
CA VAL A 50 2.66 9.77 -15.33
C VAL A 50 2.59 9.83 -16.86
N ILE A 51 3.74 9.82 -17.54
CA ILE A 51 3.79 9.82 -19.01
C ILE A 51 3.57 8.41 -19.55
N ALA A 52 4.12 7.39 -18.89
CA ALA A 52 3.96 5.99 -19.31
C ALA A 52 2.50 5.51 -19.30
N ILE A 53 1.63 6.07 -18.44
CA ILE A 53 0.21 5.69 -18.36
C ILE A 53 -0.66 6.33 -19.44
N LEU A 54 -0.26 7.46 -20.04
CA LEU A 54 -1.09 8.17 -21.02
C LEU A 54 -1.45 7.33 -22.26
N PRO A 55 -0.51 6.61 -22.91
CA PRO A 55 -0.86 5.73 -24.02
C PRO A 55 -1.87 4.64 -23.63
N ALA A 56 -1.80 4.15 -22.40
CA ALA A 56 -2.74 3.15 -21.87
C ALA A 56 -4.15 3.74 -21.72
N ILE A 57 -4.27 4.98 -21.22
CA ILE A 57 -5.56 5.68 -21.12
C ILE A 57 -6.15 5.94 -22.50
N ILE A 58 -5.35 6.42 -23.45
CA ILE A 58 -5.78 6.63 -24.84
C ILE A 58 -6.28 5.32 -25.45
N LEU A 59 -5.52 4.23 -25.28
CA LEU A 59 -5.92 2.90 -25.74
C LEU A 59 -7.24 2.44 -25.10
N ALA A 60 -7.41 2.65 -23.78
CA ALA A 60 -8.65 2.31 -23.08
C ALA A 60 -9.86 3.08 -23.63
N LEU A 61 -9.69 4.36 -23.97
CA LEU A 61 -10.74 5.18 -24.58
C LEU A 61 -11.07 4.70 -26.00
N ILE A 62 -10.08 4.35 -26.81
CA ILE A 62 -10.27 3.83 -28.18
C ILE A 62 -10.98 2.47 -28.17
N LEU A 63 -10.63 1.59 -27.22
CA LEU A 63 -11.24 0.27 -27.09
C LEU A 63 -12.65 0.30 -26.49
N SER A 64 -13.06 1.43 -25.94
CA SER A 64 -14.38 1.59 -25.35
C SER A 64 -15.48 1.48 -26.42
N LYS A 65 -16.50 0.67 -26.12
CA LYS A 65 -17.70 0.55 -26.96
C LYS A 65 -18.73 1.65 -26.70
N GLN A 66 -18.47 2.50 -25.69
CA GLN A 66 -19.36 3.61 -25.34
C GLN A 66 -19.01 4.88 -26.12
N LYS A 67 -19.92 5.85 -26.09
CA LYS A 67 -19.63 7.20 -26.61
C LYS A 67 -18.47 7.81 -25.80
N LEU A 68 -17.61 8.58 -26.47
CA LEU A 68 -16.43 9.19 -25.85
C LEU A 68 -16.75 9.92 -24.54
N ASN A 69 -17.80 10.74 -24.52
CA ASN A 69 -18.20 11.48 -23.32
C ASN A 69 -18.54 10.55 -22.14
N GLN A 70 -19.23 9.44 -22.38
CA GLN A 70 -19.55 8.46 -21.33
C GLN A 70 -18.29 7.77 -20.80
N SER A 71 -17.31 7.48 -21.68
CA SER A 71 -16.02 6.93 -21.26
C SER A 71 -15.21 7.93 -20.45
N ILE A 72 -15.25 9.22 -20.83
CA ILE A 72 -14.64 10.31 -20.07
C ILE A 72 -15.30 10.45 -18.68
N ASP A 73 -16.63 10.39 -18.62
CA ASP A 73 -17.36 10.45 -17.34
C ASP A 73 -17.00 9.27 -16.43
N THR A 74 -16.84 8.06 -16.99
CA THR A 74 -16.36 6.89 -16.25
C THR A 74 -14.93 7.08 -15.74
N PHE A 75 -14.05 7.59 -16.58
CA PHE A 75 -12.68 7.91 -16.21
C PHE A 75 -12.62 8.92 -15.06
N ILE A 76 -13.38 10.02 -15.18
CA ILE A 76 -13.48 11.05 -14.13
C ILE A 76 -14.06 10.44 -12.85
N GLY A 77 -15.09 9.60 -12.94
CA GLY A 77 -15.66 8.89 -11.80
C GLY A 77 -14.64 7.98 -11.09
N GLY A 78 -13.75 7.34 -11.85
CA GLY A 78 -12.64 6.56 -11.30
C GLY A 78 -11.61 7.42 -10.57
N ILE A 79 -11.21 8.56 -11.15
CA ILE A 79 -10.35 9.55 -10.49
C ILE A 79 -10.99 10.05 -9.19
N GLY A 80 -12.28 10.41 -9.23
CA GLY A 80 -13.04 10.95 -8.09
C GLY A 80 -13.46 9.90 -7.06
N HIS A 81 -13.02 8.64 -7.18
CA HIS A 81 -13.34 7.63 -6.19
C HIS A 81 -12.76 8.01 -4.82
N SER A 82 -13.57 7.89 -3.75
CA SER A 82 -13.22 8.37 -2.40
C SER A 82 -11.87 7.84 -1.89
N ASN A 83 -11.54 6.58 -2.15
CA ASN A 83 -10.27 5.99 -1.74
C ASN A 83 -9.08 6.60 -2.51
N ILE A 84 -9.24 6.88 -3.80
CA ILE A 84 -8.19 7.53 -4.62
C ILE A 84 -7.92 8.94 -4.11
N ILE A 85 -8.98 9.72 -3.90
CA ILE A 85 -8.85 11.09 -3.38
C ILE A 85 -8.26 11.09 -1.97
N ALA A 86 -8.68 10.17 -1.09
CA ALA A 86 -8.10 10.04 0.25
C ALA A 86 -6.59 9.76 0.20
N MET A 87 -6.15 8.81 -0.65
CA MET A 87 -4.71 8.54 -0.85
C MET A 87 -3.96 9.79 -1.35
N CYS A 88 -4.50 10.49 -2.33
CA CYS A 88 -3.92 11.71 -2.85
C CYS A 88 -3.73 12.80 -1.78
N LEU A 89 -4.73 12.98 -0.90
CA LEU A 89 -4.63 13.91 0.22
C LEU A 89 -3.58 13.47 1.26
N ILE A 90 -3.46 12.17 1.53
CA ILE A 90 -2.42 11.64 2.42
C ILE A 90 -1.03 11.95 1.85
N TYR A 91 -0.80 11.79 0.54
CA TYR A 91 0.48 12.16 -0.07
C TYR A 91 0.84 13.63 0.18
N LEU A 92 -0.09 14.54 -0.07
CA LEU A 92 0.14 15.98 0.14
C LEU A 92 0.46 16.28 1.61
N LEU A 93 -0.32 15.76 2.55
CA LEU A 93 -0.08 15.98 3.98
C LEU A 93 1.24 15.35 4.45
N ALA A 94 1.57 14.15 3.96
CA ALA A 94 2.84 13.49 4.28
C ALA A 94 4.05 14.28 3.76
N GLY A 95 3.97 14.77 2.51
CA GLY A 95 5.01 15.60 1.93
C GLY A 95 5.20 16.92 2.67
N ALA A 96 4.09 17.59 3.02
CA ALA A 96 4.12 18.83 3.81
C ALA A 96 4.75 18.60 5.20
N PHE A 97 4.33 17.53 5.89
CA PHE A 97 4.91 17.19 7.19
C PHE A 97 6.41 16.93 7.09
N ALA A 98 6.84 16.10 6.12
CA ALA A 98 8.25 15.79 5.94
C ALA A 98 9.10 17.04 5.64
N ALA A 99 8.62 17.93 4.77
CA ALA A 99 9.31 19.16 4.42
C ALA A 99 9.44 20.13 5.61
N VAL A 100 8.34 20.39 6.33
CA VAL A 100 8.34 21.29 7.50
C VAL A 100 9.18 20.68 8.64
N ALA A 101 9.03 19.40 8.95
CA ALA A 101 9.78 18.76 10.03
C ALA A 101 11.29 18.69 9.74
N LYS A 102 11.67 18.56 8.46
CA LYS A 102 13.08 18.67 8.02
C LYS A 102 13.60 20.09 8.20
N ALA A 103 12.87 21.09 7.72
CA ALA A 103 13.25 22.48 7.80
C ALA A 103 13.40 23.01 9.24
N THR A 104 12.61 22.44 10.18
CA THR A 104 12.64 22.81 11.61
C THR A 104 13.60 21.96 12.45
N GLY A 105 14.36 21.04 11.81
CA GLY A 105 15.31 20.16 12.50
C GLY A 105 14.66 19.03 13.32
N GLY A 106 13.35 18.82 13.17
CA GLY A 106 12.61 17.78 13.87
C GLY A 106 13.03 16.37 13.45
N VAL A 107 13.37 16.19 12.15
CA VAL A 107 13.90 14.92 11.65
C VAL A 107 15.20 14.58 12.34
N ASP A 108 16.19 15.47 12.31
CA ASP A 108 17.53 15.23 12.86
C ASP A 108 17.49 14.93 14.36
N ALA A 109 16.70 15.70 15.13
CA ALA A 109 16.53 15.47 16.56
C ALA A 109 15.86 14.13 16.88
N THR A 110 14.86 13.71 16.09
CA THR A 110 14.17 12.42 16.27
C THR A 110 15.06 11.26 15.89
N VAL A 111 15.85 11.41 14.83
CA VAL A 111 16.85 10.41 14.41
C VAL A 111 17.93 10.23 15.48
N ALA A 112 18.48 11.33 16.00
CA ALA A 112 19.48 11.28 17.07
C ALA A 112 18.94 10.57 18.32
N LEU A 113 17.68 10.86 18.71
CA LEU A 113 17.01 10.14 19.81
C LEU A 113 16.85 8.65 19.49
N GLY A 114 16.38 8.29 18.30
CA GLY A 114 16.19 6.90 17.89
C GLY A 114 17.49 6.10 17.92
N LEU A 115 18.57 6.66 17.37
CA LEU A 115 19.90 6.05 17.36
C LEU A 115 20.51 5.91 18.76
N SER A 116 20.16 6.81 19.69
CA SER A 116 20.61 6.69 21.09
C SER A 116 19.91 5.56 21.86
N LEU A 117 18.70 5.16 21.44
CA LEU A 117 17.89 4.18 22.16
C LEU A 117 17.94 2.77 21.53
N ILE A 118 18.14 2.66 20.20
CA ILE A 118 18.07 1.40 19.48
C ILE A 118 19.49 1.03 18.98
N PRO A 119 20.02 -0.15 19.36
CA PRO A 119 21.27 -0.64 18.79
C PRO A 119 21.22 -0.71 17.26
N SER A 120 22.34 -0.36 16.60
CA SER A 120 22.40 -0.24 15.13
C SER A 120 21.98 -1.51 14.38
N ASN A 121 22.32 -2.68 14.93
CA ASN A 121 21.93 -3.99 14.37
C ASN A 121 20.44 -4.31 14.50
N LEU A 122 19.68 -3.56 15.32
CA LEU A 122 18.25 -3.74 15.54
C LEU A 122 17.41 -2.64 14.89
N LEU A 123 17.99 -1.72 14.12
CA LEU A 123 17.26 -0.63 13.49
C LEU A 123 16.22 -1.14 12.48
N LEU A 124 16.60 -2.06 11.58
CA LEU A 124 15.68 -2.64 10.60
C LEU A 124 14.50 -3.38 11.25
N PRO A 125 14.75 -4.38 12.13
CA PRO A 125 13.64 -5.04 12.83
C PRO A 125 12.86 -4.07 13.74
N GLY A 126 13.52 -3.06 14.30
CA GLY A 126 12.88 -2.03 15.11
C GLY A 126 11.87 -1.20 14.30
N PHE A 127 12.24 -0.73 13.11
CA PHE A 127 11.34 0.00 12.23
C PHE A 127 10.20 -0.86 11.72
N PHE A 128 10.45 -2.14 11.43
CA PHE A 128 9.37 -3.10 11.13
C PHE A 128 8.35 -3.18 12.27
N VAL A 129 8.80 -3.35 13.52
CA VAL A 129 7.92 -3.47 14.70
C VAL A 129 7.18 -2.17 14.98
N ILE A 130 7.85 -1.01 14.90
CA ILE A 130 7.23 0.31 15.10
C ILE A 130 6.14 0.53 14.06
N ALA A 131 6.45 0.33 12.79
CA ALA A 131 5.47 0.47 11.72
C ALA A 131 4.31 -0.52 11.87
N ALA A 132 4.57 -1.77 12.26
CA ALA A 132 3.56 -2.79 12.53
C ALA A 132 2.59 -2.36 13.64
N PHE A 133 3.11 -1.85 14.73
CA PHE A 133 2.30 -1.40 15.87
C PHE A 133 1.43 -0.20 15.51
N ILE A 134 2.01 0.81 14.85
CA ILE A 134 1.30 2.01 14.43
C ILE A 134 0.20 1.65 13.41
N ALA A 135 0.51 0.82 12.40
CA ALA A 135 -0.47 0.42 11.40
C ALA A 135 -1.64 -0.38 11.98
N THR A 136 -1.37 -1.25 12.95
CA THR A 136 -2.43 -1.99 13.66
C THR A 136 -3.36 -1.03 14.41
N ALA A 137 -2.82 0.01 15.03
CA ALA A 137 -3.58 1.00 15.80
C ALA A 137 -4.32 2.00 14.89
N MET A 138 -3.67 2.52 13.83
CA MET A 138 -4.29 3.46 12.89
C MET A 138 -5.28 2.82 11.92
N GLY A 139 -5.12 1.53 11.64
CA GLY A 139 -5.91 0.84 10.62
C GLY A 139 -5.58 1.23 9.18
N THR A 140 -4.36 1.73 8.93
CA THR A 140 -3.95 2.11 7.57
C THR A 140 -2.44 2.00 7.38
N SER A 141 -2.03 1.20 6.39
CA SER A 141 -0.63 1.10 5.98
C SER A 141 -0.12 2.42 5.37
N MET A 142 -0.96 3.11 4.60
CA MET A 142 -0.63 4.40 4.00
C MET A 142 -0.31 5.48 5.04
N GLY A 143 -1.18 5.64 6.04
CA GLY A 143 -0.98 6.61 7.11
C GLY A 143 0.27 6.32 7.93
N THR A 144 0.56 5.04 8.16
CA THR A 144 1.77 4.60 8.86
C THR A 144 3.02 4.93 8.06
N ILE A 145 3.07 4.62 6.77
CA ILE A 145 4.20 4.95 5.91
C ILE A 145 4.42 6.47 5.91
N ALA A 146 3.34 7.25 5.76
CA ALA A 146 3.41 8.71 5.79
C ALA A 146 4.04 9.27 7.07
N ALA A 147 3.74 8.67 8.21
CA ALA A 147 4.24 9.12 9.51
C ALA A 147 5.67 8.63 9.80
N VAL A 148 6.03 7.39 9.42
CA VAL A 148 7.26 6.72 9.82
C VAL A 148 8.39 6.89 8.81
N ALA A 149 8.08 6.94 7.51
CA ALA A 149 9.08 6.95 6.46
C ALA A 149 10.10 8.11 6.54
N PRO A 150 9.70 9.36 6.87
CA PRO A 150 10.67 10.45 7.00
C PRO A 150 11.69 10.22 8.12
N ILE A 151 11.27 9.62 9.24
CA ILE A 151 12.17 9.27 10.36
C ILE A 151 13.09 8.14 9.91
N ALA A 152 12.53 7.10 9.29
CA ALA A 152 13.29 5.95 8.83
C ALA A 152 14.34 6.34 7.79
N LEU A 153 14.04 7.28 6.88
CA LEU A 153 15.01 7.84 5.94
C LEU A 153 16.19 8.51 6.67
N GLY A 154 15.89 9.39 7.62
CA GLY A 154 16.95 10.06 8.39
C GLY A 154 17.81 9.09 9.21
N VAL A 155 17.22 8.04 9.77
CA VAL A 155 17.98 6.96 10.46
C VAL A 155 18.82 6.18 9.46
N ALA A 156 18.29 5.83 8.30
CA ALA A 156 19.04 5.11 7.26
C ALA A 156 20.24 5.92 6.76
N ASP A 157 20.08 7.23 6.60
CA ASP A 157 21.14 8.14 6.19
C ASP A 157 22.27 8.20 7.23
N GLN A 158 21.94 8.43 8.49
CA GLN A 158 22.95 8.53 9.57
C GLN A 158 23.59 7.18 9.92
N ALA A 159 22.81 6.07 9.88
CA ALA A 159 23.30 4.74 10.19
C ALA A 159 23.94 4.02 8.98
N GLN A 160 24.01 4.69 7.82
CA GLN A 160 24.53 4.14 6.56
C GLN A 160 23.85 2.81 6.16
N ILE A 161 22.52 2.74 6.37
CA ILE A 161 21.72 1.60 5.98
C ILE A 161 21.20 1.84 4.56
N ASP A 162 21.18 0.78 3.73
CA ASP A 162 20.60 0.83 2.39
C ASP A 162 19.15 1.33 2.42
N TYR A 163 18.84 2.33 1.60
CA TYR A 163 17.53 2.99 1.60
C TYR A 163 16.40 2.03 1.19
N ALA A 164 16.64 1.13 0.23
CA ALA A 164 15.61 0.20 -0.21
C ALA A 164 15.32 -0.84 0.89
N LEU A 165 16.33 -1.25 1.65
CA LEU A 165 16.18 -2.18 2.75
C LEU A 165 15.41 -1.55 3.92
N MET A 166 15.71 -0.29 4.29
CA MET A 166 14.97 0.43 5.34
C MET A 166 13.53 0.73 4.89
N ALA A 167 13.33 1.17 3.66
CA ALA A 167 12.01 1.36 3.07
C ALA A 167 11.19 0.07 3.10
N GLY A 168 11.82 -1.06 2.74
CA GLY A 168 11.23 -2.39 2.81
C GLY A 168 10.82 -2.80 4.22
N ALA A 169 11.61 -2.46 5.24
CA ALA A 169 11.28 -2.74 6.64
C ALA A 169 10.03 -1.96 7.09
N VAL A 170 9.98 -0.65 6.81
CA VAL A 170 8.82 0.20 7.14
C VAL A 170 7.57 -0.29 6.40
N MET A 171 7.68 -0.52 5.09
CA MET A 171 6.56 -0.98 4.27
C MET A 171 6.04 -2.36 4.71
N SER A 172 6.95 -3.28 5.03
CA SER A 172 6.63 -4.60 5.55
C SER A 172 5.88 -4.52 6.88
N GLY A 173 6.34 -3.70 7.81
CA GLY A 173 5.68 -3.48 9.10
C GLY A 173 4.30 -2.85 8.94
N ALA A 174 4.18 -1.83 8.08
CA ALA A 174 2.92 -1.15 7.82
C ALA A 174 1.85 -2.11 7.24
N LEU A 175 2.22 -2.98 6.31
CA LEU A 175 1.32 -3.97 5.72
C LEU A 175 0.97 -5.11 6.68
N PHE A 176 1.91 -5.54 7.54
CA PHE A 176 1.60 -6.49 8.61
C PHE A 176 0.56 -5.91 9.58
N GLY A 177 0.75 -4.65 10.02
CA GLY A 177 -0.18 -4.01 10.92
C GLY A 177 -1.57 -3.81 10.31
N ASP A 178 -1.65 -3.48 9.02
CA ASP A 178 -2.91 -3.37 8.27
C ASP A 178 -3.68 -4.71 8.25
N ASN A 179 -2.99 -5.83 8.01
CA ASN A 179 -3.58 -7.18 8.08
C ASN A 179 -4.14 -7.52 9.47
N LEU A 180 -3.56 -7.01 10.54
CA LEU A 180 -3.98 -7.27 11.92
C LEU A 180 -4.84 -6.16 12.52
N SER A 181 -5.11 -5.10 11.79
CA SER A 181 -6.02 -4.06 12.28
C SER A 181 -7.47 -4.51 12.22
N ILE A 182 -8.21 -4.26 13.31
CA ILE A 182 -9.66 -4.51 13.38
C ILE A 182 -10.43 -3.40 12.66
N ILE A 183 -9.85 -2.21 12.57
CA ILE A 183 -10.50 -0.99 12.05
C ILE A 183 -10.04 -0.61 10.63
N SER A 184 -9.19 -1.41 9.98
CA SER A 184 -8.71 -1.09 8.64
C SER A 184 -9.83 -1.19 7.60
N ASP A 185 -9.71 -0.36 6.55
CA ASP A 185 -10.66 -0.34 5.43
C ASP A 185 -10.77 -1.71 4.76
N THR A 186 -9.66 -2.46 4.67
CA THR A 186 -9.63 -3.81 4.11
C THR A 186 -10.37 -4.80 5.00
N THR A 187 -10.23 -4.69 6.33
CA THR A 187 -10.98 -5.49 7.31
C THR A 187 -12.47 -5.25 7.20
N ILE A 188 -12.88 -3.97 7.14
CA ILE A 188 -14.28 -3.58 7.00
C ILE A 188 -14.85 -4.11 5.66
N ALA A 189 -14.11 -3.94 4.56
CA ALA A 189 -14.53 -4.42 3.25
C ALA A 189 -14.69 -5.95 3.23
N ALA A 190 -13.67 -6.69 3.70
CA ALA A 190 -13.68 -8.15 3.68
C ALA A 190 -14.78 -8.74 4.58
N THR A 191 -14.96 -8.21 5.78
CA THR A 191 -15.96 -8.73 6.72
C THR A 191 -17.39 -8.42 6.28
N ARG A 192 -17.64 -7.22 5.73
CA ARG A 192 -18.96 -6.84 5.23
C ARG A 192 -19.36 -7.64 4.00
N THR A 193 -18.45 -7.86 3.05
CA THR A 193 -18.74 -8.63 1.84
C THR A 193 -19.01 -10.11 2.16
N GLN A 194 -18.29 -10.68 3.14
CA GLN A 194 -18.44 -12.08 3.52
C GLN A 194 -19.48 -12.32 4.63
N GLY A 195 -19.95 -11.26 5.30
CA GLY A 195 -20.95 -11.38 6.37
C GLY A 195 -20.41 -12.04 7.66
N CYS A 196 -19.22 -11.66 8.09
CA CYS A 196 -18.61 -12.18 9.33
C CYS A 196 -18.13 -11.04 10.26
N ASP A 197 -17.84 -11.37 11.50
CA ASP A 197 -17.35 -10.42 12.50
C ASP A 197 -15.87 -10.07 12.27
N MET A 198 -15.50 -8.80 12.51
CA MET A 198 -14.12 -8.31 12.40
C MET A 198 -13.16 -9.07 13.33
N LYS A 199 -13.63 -9.45 14.55
CA LYS A 199 -12.84 -10.23 15.51
C LYS A 199 -12.52 -11.63 14.99
N ASP A 200 -13.44 -12.26 14.27
CA ASP A 200 -13.24 -13.59 13.72
C ASP A 200 -12.27 -13.57 12.55
N LYS A 201 -12.37 -12.56 11.66
CA LYS A 201 -11.37 -12.31 10.60
C LYS A 201 -9.99 -12.04 11.20
N PHE A 202 -9.90 -11.20 12.24
CA PHE A 202 -8.64 -10.94 12.94
C PHE A 202 -7.96 -12.23 13.45
N ARG A 203 -8.73 -13.12 14.10
CA ARG A 203 -8.21 -14.41 14.57
C ARG A 203 -7.71 -15.31 13.43
N GLU A 204 -8.42 -15.33 12.31
CA GLU A 204 -7.97 -16.07 11.13
C GLU A 204 -6.71 -15.45 10.52
N ASN A 205 -6.60 -14.12 10.46
CA ASN A 205 -5.42 -13.44 9.95
C ASN A 205 -4.15 -13.71 10.79
N LEU A 206 -4.28 -13.86 12.12
CA LEU A 206 -3.14 -14.22 12.99
C LEU A 206 -2.42 -15.47 12.51
N ILE A 207 -3.15 -16.45 11.98
CA ILE A 207 -2.61 -17.73 11.52
C ILE A 207 -1.66 -17.54 10.33
N PHE A 208 -1.93 -16.56 9.48
CA PHE A 208 -1.11 -16.22 8.32
C PHE A 208 -0.01 -15.21 8.68
N ALA A 209 -0.41 -14.15 9.37
CA ALA A 209 0.43 -12.99 9.58
C ALA A 209 1.54 -13.22 10.61
N ILE A 210 1.27 -13.97 11.71
CA ILE A 210 2.28 -14.20 12.76
C ILE A 210 3.47 -15.03 12.24
N PRO A 211 3.29 -16.19 11.60
CA PRO A 211 4.44 -16.93 11.07
C PRO A 211 5.24 -16.11 10.03
N ALA A 212 4.54 -15.38 9.16
CA ALA A 212 5.20 -14.54 8.17
C ALA A 212 5.98 -13.39 8.81
N SER A 213 5.43 -12.72 9.83
CA SER A 213 6.11 -11.62 10.52
C SER A 213 7.34 -12.08 11.31
N LEU A 214 7.27 -13.23 11.95
CA LEU A 214 8.42 -13.82 12.67
C LEU A 214 9.57 -14.13 11.71
N LEU A 215 9.28 -14.75 10.56
CA LEU A 215 10.27 -15.00 9.52
C LEU A 215 10.84 -13.69 8.95
N THR A 216 10.00 -12.69 8.74
CA THR A 216 10.41 -11.37 8.27
C THR A 216 11.30 -10.66 9.29
N LEU A 217 10.95 -10.72 10.57
CA LEU A 217 11.73 -10.15 11.66
C LEU A 217 13.13 -10.78 11.72
N ILE A 218 13.19 -12.12 11.64
CA ILE A 218 14.45 -12.87 11.59
C ILE A 218 15.27 -12.43 10.36
N ALA A 219 14.66 -12.31 9.19
CA ALA A 219 15.36 -11.87 7.99
C ALA A 219 15.96 -10.46 8.16
N PHE A 220 15.22 -9.51 8.74
CA PHE A 220 15.74 -8.16 9.01
C PHE A 220 16.82 -8.13 10.09
N VAL A 221 16.78 -9.01 11.09
CA VAL A 221 17.87 -9.16 12.05
C VAL A 221 19.17 -9.59 11.36
N PHE A 222 19.12 -10.56 10.45
CA PHE A 222 20.30 -11.00 9.70
C PHE A 222 20.77 -10.00 8.63
N ALA A 223 19.87 -9.19 8.08
CA ALA A 223 20.23 -8.16 7.12
C ALA A 223 20.78 -6.88 7.78
N GLY A 224 20.48 -6.68 9.06
CA GLY A 224 20.87 -5.49 9.81
C GLY A 224 22.36 -5.46 10.11
N GLN A 225 23.17 -4.93 9.18
CA GLN A 225 24.59 -4.64 9.38
C GLN A 225 24.81 -3.12 9.45
N GLY A 226 24.16 -2.46 10.40
CA GLY A 226 24.38 -1.04 10.64
C GLY A 226 25.78 -0.83 11.24
N GLN A 227 26.63 -0.05 10.59
CA GLN A 227 27.93 0.40 11.09
C GLN A 227 27.82 1.84 11.64
N ALA A 228 26.87 2.10 12.52
CA ALA A 228 26.80 3.43 13.13
C ALA A 228 27.77 3.51 14.31
N GLU A 229 28.90 4.17 14.14
CA GLU A 229 29.54 4.86 15.25
C GLU A 229 28.59 6.01 15.63
N LEU A 230 27.94 5.84 16.78
CA LEU A 230 26.99 6.82 17.31
C LEU A 230 27.77 8.08 17.69
N ALA A 231 27.79 9.07 16.80
CA ALA A 231 28.18 10.42 17.16
C ALA A 231 27.22 10.90 18.25
N THR A 232 27.72 11.23 19.42
CA THR A 232 26.95 11.86 20.51
C THR A 232 26.49 13.23 20.06
N GLN A 233 25.32 13.30 19.46
CA GLN A 233 24.64 14.55 19.09
C GLN A 233 23.84 15.06 20.28
N ASN A 234 23.88 16.37 20.52
CA ASN A 234 22.98 17.01 21.48
C ASN A 234 21.54 16.89 20.98
N ILE A 235 20.72 16.14 21.69
CA ILE A 235 19.31 15.90 21.34
C ILE A 235 18.47 17.08 21.82
N ASP A 236 17.92 17.85 20.90
CA ASP A 236 16.93 18.89 21.21
C ASP A 236 15.52 18.26 21.31
N LEU A 237 15.12 17.92 22.54
CA LEU A 237 13.86 17.25 22.81
C LEU A 237 12.63 18.05 22.37
N ILE A 238 12.72 19.39 22.29
CA ILE A 238 11.59 20.22 21.84
C ILE A 238 11.28 19.93 20.38
N LYS A 239 12.31 19.75 19.56
CA LYS A 239 12.17 19.43 18.13
C LYS A 239 11.65 18.01 17.87
N VAL A 240 11.74 17.11 18.86
CA VAL A 240 11.20 15.74 18.78
C VAL A 240 9.67 15.71 19.04
N ILE A 241 9.12 16.70 19.75
CA ILE A 241 7.72 16.73 20.15
C ILE A 241 6.74 16.49 18.96
N PRO A 242 6.86 17.13 17.80
CA PRO A 242 5.96 16.90 16.68
C PRO A 242 5.86 15.43 16.25
N TYR A 243 7.00 14.75 16.16
CA TYR A 243 7.06 13.33 15.81
C TYR A 243 6.48 12.42 16.90
N LEU A 244 6.84 12.65 18.16
CA LEU A 244 6.25 11.90 19.28
C LEU A 244 4.74 12.07 19.33
N THR A 245 4.25 13.29 19.08
CA THR A 245 2.80 13.54 19.04
C THR A 245 2.14 12.77 17.92
N ILE A 246 2.69 12.79 16.69
CA ILE A 246 2.16 11.98 15.57
C ILE A 246 2.12 10.51 15.95
N LEU A 247 3.20 9.95 16.49
CA LEU A 247 3.27 8.54 16.88
C LEU A 247 2.23 8.19 17.97
N ILE A 248 2.10 9.04 19.00
CA ILE A 248 1.12 8.83 20.07
C ILE A 248 -0.31 8.90 19.53
N LEU A 249 -0.64 9.91 18.73
CA LEU A 249 -1.97 10.06 18.15
C LEU A 249 -2.31 8.93 17.16
N ALA A 250 -1.31 8.48 16.38
CA ALA A 250 -1.43 7.33 15.49
C ALA A 250 -1.74 6.05 16.28
N VAL A 251 -0.98 5.78 17.34
CA VAL A 251 -1.19 4.64 18.24
C VAL A 251 -2.54 4.73 18.96
N ALA A 252 -3.01 5.94 19.29
CA ALA A 252 -4.36 6.17 19.84
C ALA A 252 -5.49 5.90 18.81
N GLY A 253 -5.15 5.60 17.54
CA GLY A 253 -6.13 5.28 16.50
C GLY A 253 -6.85 6.51 15.92
N LEU A 254 -6.26 7.70 16.03
CA LEU A 254 -6.82 8.89 15.41
C LEU A 254 -6.72 8.83 13.89
N ASN A 255 -7.65 9.51 13.23
CA ASN A 255 -7.67 9.60 11.77
C ASN A 255 -6.36 10.21 11.21
N VAL A 256 -5.79 9.60 10.18
CA VAL A 256 -4.49 9.99 9.57
C VAL A 256 -4.45 11.44 9.11
N PHE A 257 -5.56 11.99 8.60
CA PHE A 257 -5.62 13.39 8.18
C PHE A 257 -5.42 14.34 9.38
N VAL A 258 -6.06 14.04 10.52
CA VAL A 258 -5.92 14.80 11.76
C VAL A 258 -4.49 14.68 12.29
N VAL A 259 -3.95 13.47 12.33
CA VAL A 259 -2.59 13.18 12.81
C VAL A 259 -1.54 13.97 12.02
N LEU A 260 -1.56 13.88 10.69
CA LEU A 260 -0.60 14.58 9.83
C LEU A 260 -0.78 16.11 9.89
N THR A 261 -2.03 16.60 9.90
CA THR A 261 -2.30 18.04 10.01
C THR A 261 -1.79 18.62 11.33
N LEU A 262 -2.05 17.95 12.45
CA LEU A 262 -1.50 18.34 13.74
C LEU A 262 0.03 18.29 13.77
N GLY A 263 0.62 17.28 13.14
CA GLY A 263 2.07 17.17 12.98
C GLY A 263 2.68 18.35 12.24
N ILE A 264 2.07 18.77 11.12
CA ILE A 264 2.51 19.95 10.34
C ILE A 264 2.44 21.21 11.21
N LEU A 265 1.32 21.42 11.90
CA LEU A 265 1.12 22.60 12.74
C LEU A 265 2.10 22.63 13.93
N LEU A 266 2.34 21.51 14.58
CA LEU A 266 3.29 21.40 15.69
C LEU A 266 4.73 21.57 15.23
N ALA A 267 5.12 20.98 14.10
CA ALA A 267 6.46 21.17 13.54
C ALA A 267 6.71 22.63 13.15
N GLY A 268 5.72 23.30 12.53
CA GLY A 268 5.77 24.73 12.23
C GLY A 268 5.87 25.58 13.49
N ALA A 269 5.04 25.30 14.50
CA ALA A 269 5.09 26.00 15.80
C ALA A 269 6.46 25.82 16.48
N THR A 270 7.00 24.59 16.49
CA THR A 270 8.34 24.33 17.04
C THR A 270 9.40 25.20 16.34
N GLY A 271 9.36 25.27 15.01
CA GLY A 271 10.27 26.13 14.26
C GLY A 271 10.13 27.61 14.61
N LEU A 272 8.88 28.12 14.71
CA LEU A 272 8.60 29.51 15.08
C LEU A 272 9.13 29.91 16.48
N PHE A 273 9.15 28.96 17.43
CA PHE A 273 9.58 29.24 18.80
C PHE A 273 11.07 28.94 19.08
N THR A 274 11.71 28.05 18.29
CA THR A 274 13.06 27.58 18.57
C THR A 274 14.12 28.07 17.57
N MET A 275 13.68 28.66 16.45
CA MET A 275 14.55 29.07 15.35
C MET A 275 14.08 30.41 14.76
N ASP A 276 14.89 31.01 13.89
CA ASP A 276 14.45 32.11 13.02
C ASP A 276 13.63 31.58 11.82
N TYR A 277 12.46 31.04 12.12
CA TYR A 277 11.54 30.41 11.17
C TYR A 277 10.24 31.20 11.08
N GLY A 278 10.07 31.90 9.95
CA GLY A 278 8.91 32.78 9.77
C GLY A 278 7.68 32.05 9.17
N VAL A 279 6.49 32.62 9.39
CA VAL A 279 5.22 32.08 8.82
C VAL A 279 5.26 31.97 7.29
N ILE A 280 5.95 32.89 6.60
CA ILE A 280 6.11 32.86 5.15
C ILE A 280 6.93 31.60 4.75
N GLN A 281 8.02 31.31 5.48
CA GLN A 281 8.83 30.11 5.23
C GLN A 281 8.04 28.84 5.50
N PHE A 282 7.26 28.80 6.57
CA PHE A 282 6.34 27.70 6.85
C PHE A 282 5.41 27.39 5.67
N GLY A 283 4.78 28.43 5.10
CA GLY A 283 3.94 28.26 3.91
C GLY A 283 4.69 27.75 2.69
N LYS A 284 5.94 28.24 2.46
CA LYS A 284 6.80 27.77 1.37
C LYS A 284 7.19 26.30 1.53
N ASP A 285 7.50 25.86 2.73
CA ASP A 285 7.91 24.47 3.01
C ASP A 285 6.72 23.52 2.86
N ILE A 286 5.51 23.90 3.28
CA ILE A 286 4.29 23.14 2.97
C ILE A 286 4.12 22.97 1.46
N TYR A 287 4.25 24.07 0.70
CA TYR A 287 4.10 24.02 -0.76
C TYR A 287 5.19 23.16 -1.43
N ALA A 288 6.44 23.27 -0.97
CA ALA A 288 7.52 22.41 -1.42
C ALA A 288 7.23 20.93 -1.14
N GLY A 289 6.68 20.61 0.03
CA GLY A 289 6.22 19.27 0.37
C GLY A 289 5.14 18.73 -0.57
N PHE A 290 4.17 19.57 -0.94
CA PHE A 290 3.16 19.23 -1.94
C PHE A 290 3.79 18.94 -3.31
N SER A 291 4.74 19.78 -3.74
CA SER A 291 5.44 19.64 -5.02
C SER A 291 6.24 18.34 -5.10
N ASN A 292 6.85 17.91 -3.99
CA ASN A 292 7.58 16.64 -3.92
C ASN A 292 6.68 15.42 -4.12
N MET A 293 5.37 15.53 -3.82
CA MET A 293 4.40 14.45 -3.96
C MET A 293 3.56 14.53 -5.24
N GLN A 294 3.82 15.53 -6.10
CA GLN A 294 3.00 15.82 -7.30
C GLN A 294 2.93 14.63 -8.26
N GLU A 295 4.06 13.94 -8.52
CA GLU A 295 4.09 12.84 -9.48
C GLU A 295 3.19 11.68 -9.02
N ILE A 296 3.34 11.23 -7.77
CA ILE A 296 2.54 10.12 -7.24
C ILE A 296 1.06 10.50 -7.09
N PHE A 297 0.77 11.77 -6.79
CA PHE A 297 -0.58 12.32 -6.75
C PHE A 297 -1.28 12.17 -8.11
N ILE A 298 -0.63 12.67 -9.18
CA ILE A 298 -1.18 12.60 -10.54
C ILE A 298 -1.29 11.15 -11.01
N LEU A 299 -0.25 10.34 -10.80
CA LEU A 299 -0.25 8.92 -11.19
C LEU A 299 -1.41 8.16 -10.56
N SER A 300 -1.63 8.33 -9.25
CA SER A 300 -2.71 7.62 -8.54
C SER A 300 -4.10 7.98 -9.07
N MET A 301 -4.32 9.25 -9.40
CA MET A 301 -5.56 9.69 -10.06
C MET A 301 -5.76 9.02 -11.42
N LEU A 302 -4.72 9.01 -12.26
CA LEU A 302 -4.77 8.42 -13.60
C LEU A 302 -4.95 6.90 -13.57
N VAL A 303 -4.31 6.20 -12.63
CA VAL A 303 -4.50 4.75 -12.39
C VAL A 303 -5.93 4.46 -11.98
N GLY A 304 -6.51 5.27 -11.08
CA GLY A 304 -7.92 5.15 -10.66
C GLY A 304 -8.89 5.29 -11.84
N GLY A 305 -8.66 6.26 -12.71
CA GLY A 305 -9.45 6.46 -13.92
C GLY A 305 -9.31 5.32 -14.92
N LEU A 306 -8.07 4.84 -15.15
CA LEU A 306 -7.80 3.70 -16.02
C LEU A 306 -8.47 2.41 -15.51
N ALA A 307 -8.39 2.15 -14.21
CA ALA A 307 -9.04 1.01 -13.58
C ALA A 307 -10.57 1.02 -13.78
N ALA A 308 -11.22 2.18 -13.63
CA ALA A 308 -12.65 2.33 -13.87
C ALA A 308 -13.03 2.04 -15.34
N LEU A 309 -12.24 2.50 -16.31
CA LEU A 309 -12.44 2.17 -17.71
C LEU A 309 -12.32 0.67 -17.99
N MET A 310 -11.29 0.02 -17.46
CA MET A 310 -11.08 -1.43 -17.63
C MET A 310 -12.20 -2.24 -16.97
N GLN A 311 -12.67 -1.82 -15.81
CA GLN A 311 -13.81 -2.46 -15.12
C GLN A 311 -15.08 -2.35 -15.95
N GLN A 312 -15.40 -1.15 -16.43
CA GLN A 312 -16.57 -0.90 -17.24
C GLN A 312 -16.57 -1.71 -18.54
N GLN A 313 -15.41 -1.89 -19.18
CA GLN A 313 -15.26 -2.65 -20.42
C GLN A 313 -15.23 -4.17 -20.21
N GLY A 314 -15.41 -4.65 -18.99
CA GLY A 314 -15.48 -6.08 -18.67
C GLY A 314 -14.16 -6.79 -18.45
N GLY A 315 -13.08 -6.05 -18.22
CA GLY A 315 -11.77 -6.63 -17.90
C GLY A 315 -11.80 -7.47 -16.62
N LEU A 316 -12.38 -6.95 -15.56
CA LEU A 316 -12.51 -7.68 -14.30
C LEU A 316 -13.49 -8.86 -14.41
N ALA A 317 -14.58 -8.70 -15.17
CA ALA A 317 -15.51 -9.80 -15.45
C ALA A 317 -14.83 -10.95 -16.22
N PHE A 318 -13.89 -10.63 -17.12
CA PHE A 318 -13.08 -11.65 -17.81
C PHE A 318 -12.20 -12.41 -16.84
N VAL A 319 -11.47 -11.72 -15.96
CA VAL A 319 -10.62 -12.32 -14.93
C VAL A 319 -11.43 -13.27 -14.06
N SER A 320 -12.55 -12.80 -13.52
CA SER A 320 -13.45 -13.60 -12.67
C SER A 320 -13.92 -14.87 -13.39
N LYS A 321 -14.35 -14.76 -14.64
CA LYS A 321 -14.81 -15.90 -15.46
C LYS A 321 -13.70 -16.92 -15.74
N GLN A 322 -12.46 -16.49 -15.96
CA GLN A 322 -11.33 -17.42 -16.19
C GLN A 322 -10.97 -18.18 -14.91
N ILE A 323 -10.98 -17.49 -13.76
CA ILE A 323 -10.69 -18.12 -12.49
C ILE A 323 -11.80 -19.09 -12.10
N GLU A 324 -13.07 -18.75 -12.31
CA GLU A 324 -14.20 -19.66 -12.10
C GLU A 324 -14.07 -20.95 -12.95
N LYS A 325 -13.66 -20.82 -14.22
CA LYS A 325 -13.37 -21.99 -15.07
C LYS A 325 -12.20 -22.83 -14.54
N LEU A 326 -11.15 -22.20 -14.03
CA LEU A 326 -10.04 -22.93 -13.42
C LEU A 326 -10.50 -23.68 -12.18
N ILE A 327 -11.25 -23.04 -11.29
CA ILE A 327 -11.78 -23.67 -10.07
C ILE A 327 -12.68 -24.87 -10.44
N THR A 328 -13.62 -24.70 -11.37
CA THR A 328 -14.51 -25.80 -11.80
C THR A 328 -13.74 -26.97 -12.43
N ARG A 329 -12.61 -26.70 -13.09
CA ARG A 329 -11.73 -27.74 -13.63
C ARG A 329 -10.99 -28.53 -12.53
N PHE A 330 -10.60 -27.84 -11.45
CA PHE A 330 -9.93 -28.45 -10.30
C PHE A 330 -10.90 -28.98 -9.22
N SER A 331 -12.17 -28.50 -9.19
CA SER A 331 -13.17 -28.86 -8.17
C SER A 331 -13.95 -30.14 -8.48
N LYS A 332 -13.52 -30.97 -9.45
CA LYS A 332 -14.02 -32.35 -9.56
C LYS A 332 -13.69 -33.20 -8.31
N ALA A 333 -12.82 -32.72 -7.43
CA ALA A 333 -12.53 -33.26 -6.13
C ALA A 333 -13.64 -32.84 -5.13
N GLN A 334 -14.14 -33.78 -4.33
CA GLN A 334 -15.10 -33.53 -3.22
C GLN A 334 -14.35 -33.32 -1.90
N GLY A 335 -14.99 -32.63 -0.94
CA GLY A 335 -14.45 -32.45 0.40
C GLY A 335 -13.34 -31.40 0.53
N GLU A 336 -12.31 -31.67 1.34
CA GLU A 336 -11.23 -30.70 1.65
C GLU A 336 -10.48 -30.18 0.41
N ALA A 337 -10.31 -30.99 -0.62
CA ALA A 337 -9.66 -30.58 -1.86
C ALA A 337 -10.48 -29.51 -2.60
N SER A 338 -11.81 -29.58 -2.56
CA SER A 338 -12.71 -28.59 -3.12
C SER A 338 -12.62 -27.25 -2.38
N CYS A 339 -12.57 -27.27 -1.06
CA CYS A 339 -12.40 -26.08 -0.25
C CYS A 339 -11.04 -25.37 -0.51
N ARG A 340 -9.93 -26.12 -0.62
CA ARG A 340 -8.61 -25.57 -0.92
C ARG A 340 -8.57 -24.91 -2.29
N ALA A 341 -9.19 -25.55 -3.29
CA ALA A 341 -9.32 -24.99 -4.63
C ALA A 341 -10.13 -23.67 -4.62
N ALA A 342 -11.18 -23.60 -3.82
CA ALA A 342 -11.97 -22.37 -3.67
C ALA A 342 -11.18 -21.26 -2.97
N GLU A 343 -10.41 -21.55 -1.90
CA GLU A 343 -9.53 -20.56 -1.25
C GLU A 343 -8.47 -20.02 -2.21
N LEU A 344 -7.78 -20.89 -2.96
CA LEU A 344 -6.82 -20.48 -3.98
C LEU A 344 -7.48 -19.67 -5.12
N GLY A 345 -8.71 -20.03 -5.47
CA GLY A 345 -9.51 -19.29 -6.44
C GLY A 345 -9.84 -17.88 -5.95
N MET A 346 -10.33 -17.72 -4.72
CA MET A 346 -10.59 -16.43 -4.10
C MET A 346 -9.31 -15.59 -4.01
N ALA A 347 -8.19 -16.22 -3.61
CA ALA A 347 -6.87 -15.60 -3.59
C ALA A 347 -6.45 -15.10 -4.99
N GLY A 348 -6.63 -15.92 -6.02
CA GLY A 348 -6.31 -15.56 -7.40
C GLY A 348 -7.17 -14.42 -7.94
N ILE A 349 -8.49 -14.43 -7.67
CA ILE A 349 -9.40 -13.36 -8.12
C ILE A 349 -9.00 -12.03 -7.49
N VAL A 350 -8.84 -11.97 -6.17
CA VAL A 350 -8.49 -10.71 -5.50
C VAL A 350 -7.09 -10.23 -5.89
N ALA A 351 -6.13 -11.14 -6.09
CA ALA A 351 -4.78 -10.82 -6.51
C ALA A 351 -4.74 -10.15 -7.89
N VAL A 352 -5.38 -10.77 -8.88
CA VAL A 352 -5.44 -10.21 -10.24
C VAL A 352 -6.25 -8.92 -10.27
N THR A 353 -7.37 -8.86 -9.54
CA THR A 353 -8.16 -7.62 -9.44
C THR A 353 -7.34 -6.50 -8.82
N ASN A 354 -6.59 -6.78 -7.77
CA ASN A 354 -5.73 -5.77 -7.13
C ASN A 354 -4.62 -5.28 -8.06
N THR A 355 -4.03 -6.17 -8.85
CA THR A 355 -3.07 -5.77 -9.89
C THR A 355 -3.72 -4.81 -10.91
N CYS A 356 -4.99 -5.01 -11.26
CA CYS A 356 -5.70 -4.13 -12.21
C CYS A 356 -6.09 -2.77 -11.59
N VAL A 357 -6.46 -2.76 -10.32
CA VAL A 357 -7.05 -1.59 -9.63
C VAL A 357 -6.04 -0.81 -8.80
N ALA A 358 -4.93 -1.45 -8.42
CA ALA A 358 -3.89 -0.92 -7.52
C ALA A 358 -4.41 -0.41 -6.16
N ASN A 359 -5.52 -0.99 -5.69
CA ASN A 359 -6.15 -0.65 -4.42
C ASN A 359 -6.77 -1.90 -3.78
N ASN A 360 -6.23 -2.31 -2.64
CA ASN A 360 -6.63 -3.52 -1.93
C ASN A 360 -8.10 -3.49 -1.46
N THR A 361 -8.58 -2.39 -0.91
CA THR A 361 -9.96 -2.24 -0.44
C THR A 361 -10.95 -2.36 -1.59
N VAL A 362 -10.70 -1.65 -2.69
CA VAL A 362 -11.55 -1.71 -3.89
C VAL A 362 -11.56 -3.13 -4.47
N SER A 363 -10.40 -3.80 -4.51
CA SER A 363 -10.29 -5.18 -5.01
C SER A 363 -11.11 -6.16 -4.19
N ILE A 364 -11.10 -6.02 -2.85
CA ILE A 364 -11.91 -6.85 -1.95
C ILE A 364 -13.40 -6.61 -2.18
N VAL A 365 -13.83 -5.35 -2.32
CA VAL A 365 -15.23 -5.01 -2.56
C VAL A 365 -15.72 -5.57 -3.90
N VAL A 366 -14.93 -5.38 -4.96
CA VAL A 366 -15.31 -5.83 -6.32
C VAL A 366 -15.39 -7.36 -6.43
N THR A 367 -14.52 -8.07 -5.70
CA THR A 367 -14.47 -9.54 -5.74
C THR A 367 -15.31 -10.20 -4.67
N GLY A 368 -15.86 -9.42 -3.74
CA GLY A 368 -16.52 -9.91 -2.53
C GLY A 368 -17.68 -10.86 -2.80
N ASP A 369 -18.60 -10.50 -3.69
CA ASP A 369 -19.76 -11.34 -4.01
C ASP A 369 -19.35 -12.66 -4.68
N ILE A 370 -18.37 -12.62 -5.59
CA ILE A 370 -17.86 -13.83 -6.26
C ILE A 370 -17.18 -14.75 -5.24
N ALA A 371 -16.38 -14.17 -4.33
CA ALA A 371 -15.74 -14.93 -3.28
C ALA A 371 -16.75 -15.55 -2.31
N LYS A 372 -17.83 -14.86 -1.99
CA LYS A 372 -18.92 -15.35 -1.16
C LYS A 372 -19.63 -16.55 -1.81
N ASP A 373 -19.99 -16.43 -3.09
CA ASP A 373 -20.60 -17.53 -3.84
C ASP A 373 -19.68 -18.76 -3.89
N LEU A 374 -18.37 -18.56 -4.07
CA LEU A 374 -17.40 -19.65 -4.05
C LEU A 374 -17.27 -20.27 -2.65
N ALA A 375 -17.25 -19.45 -1.62
CA ALA A 375 -17.18 -19.91 -0.24
C ALA A 375 -18.41 -20.79 0.14
N GLU A 376 -19.62 -20.34 -0.21
CA GLU A 376 -20.86 -21.05 0.04
C GLU A 376 -20.92 -22.39 -0.74
N LYS A 377 -20.57 -22.39 -2.03
CA LYS A 377 -20.58 -23.60 -2.89
C LYS A 377 -19.59 -24.67 -2.44
N HIS A 378 -18.47 -24.26 -1.84
CA HIS A 378 -17.38 -25.16 -1.49
C HIS A 378 -17.19 -25.35 0.02
N GLY A 379 -18.09 -24.82 0.86
CA GLY A 379 -18.07 -25.00 2.31
C GLY A 379 -16.92 -24.28 3.02
N VAL A 380 -16.44 -23.16 2.47
CA VAL A 380 -15.46 -22.30 3.14
C VAL A 380 -16.20 -21.37 4.09
N SER A 381 -15.75 -21.27 5.36
CA SER A 381 -16.43 -20.40 6.33
C SER A 381 -16.27 -18.92 5.96
N PRO A 382 -17.27 -18.05 6.25
CA PRO A 382 -17.21 -16.63 5.93
C PRO A 382 -15.97 -15.90 6.49
N LYS A 383 -15.55 -16.20 7.72
CA LYS A 383 -14.35 -15.65 8.35
C LYS A 383 -13.07 -16.02 7.59
N ARG A 384 -13.02 -17.25 7.07
CA ARG A 384 -11.87 -17.73 6.29
C ARG A 384 -11.83 -17.08 4.91
N ALA A 385 -12.98 -16.93 4.25
CA ALA A 385 -13.10 -16.24 2.99
C ALA A 385 -12.67 -14.76 3.12
N ALA A 386 -13.14 -14.06 4.17
CA ALA A 386 -12.73 -12.70 4.48
C ALA A 386 -11.21 -12.59 4.72
N SER A 387 -10.64 -13.53 5.46
CA SER A 387 -9.19 -13.57 5.72
C SER A 387 -8.39 -13.80 4.43
N VAL A 388 -8.79 -14.73 3.57
CA VAL A 388 -8.13 -15.00 2.28
C VAL A 388 -8.17 -13.76 1.39
N LEU A 389 -9.31 -13.09 1.26
CA LEU A 389 -9.42 -11.85 0.48
C LEU A 389 -8.48 -10.77 1.00
N ASP A 390 -8.46 -10.54 2.30
CA ASP A 390 -7.63 -9.49 2.91
C ASP A 390 -6.13 -9.80 2.79
N ILE A 391 -5.71 -11.00 3.16
CA ILE A 391 -4.30 -11.43 3.11
C ILE A 391 -3.75 -11.34 1.68
N PHE A 392 -4.45 -11.87 0.68
CA PHE A 392 -3.95 -11.86 -0.70
C PHE A 392 -4.06 -10.47 -1.36
N ALA A 393 -5.05 -9.66 -0.99
CA ALA A 393 -5.08 -8.25 -1.40
C ALA A 393 -3.87 -7.48 -0.86
N CYS A 394 -3.54 -7.64 0.43
CA CYS A 394 -2.38 -6.98 1.03
C CYS A 394 -1.03 -7.49 0.47
N ILE A 395 -0.90 -8.80 0.19
CA ILE A 395 0.29 -9.35 -0.48
C ILE A 395 0.54 -8.61 -1.80
N ILE A 396 -0.46 -8.55 -2.66
CA ILE A 396 -0.33 -7.93 -3.98
C ILE A 396 -0.12 -6.42 -3.85
N GLN A 397 -0.84 -5.76 -2.95
CA GLN A 397 -0.69 -4.32 -2.72
C GLN A 397 0.75 -3.94 -2.34
N GLY A 398 1.43 -4.78 -1.59
CA GLY A 398 2.83 -4.57 -1.22
C GLY A 398 3.85 -4.97 -2.30
N LEU A 399 3.44 -5.65 -3.36
CA LEU A 399 4.33 -6.13 -4.42
C LEU A 399 4.15 -5.41 -5.75
N ILE A 400 3.10 -4.58 -5.91
CA ILE A 400 2.90 -3.80 -7.14
C ILE A 400 3.63 -2.45 -7.06
N PRO A 401 4.53 -2.15 -8.02
CA PRO A 401 5.37 -0.94 -7.95
C PRO A 401 4.61 0.37 -8.22
N TYR A 402 3.41 0.31 -8.78
CA TYR A 402 2.50 1.44 -8.97
C TYR A 402 1.39 1.51 -7.90
N GLY A 403 1.49 0.70 -6.86
CA GLY A 403 0.61 0.75 -5.70
C GLY A 403 0.95 1.93 -4.78
N ALA A 404 -0.07 2.44 -4.08
CA ALA A 404 0.04 3.64 -3.27
C ALA A 404 1.18 3.57 -2.23
N GLN A 405 1.33 2.44 -1.56
CA GLN A 405 2.36 2.22 -0.54
C GLN A 405 3.77 2.27 -1.14
N ALA A 406 3.96 1.55 -2.27
CA ALA A 406 5.23 1.53 -2.99
C ALA A 406 5.63 2.92 -3.52
N LEU A 407 4.66 3.66 -4.07
CA LEU A 407 4.89 5.01 -4.59
C LEU A 407 5.25 5.99 -3.46
N LEU A 408 4.52 5.97 -2.34
CA LEU A 408 4.79 6.88 -1.23
C LEU A 408 6.16 6.62 -0.60
N ILE A 409 6.48 5.36 -0.30
CA ILE A 409 7.77 5.03 0.33
C ILE A 409 8.94 5.31 -0.63
N ALA A 410 8.80 4.98 -1.91
CA ALA A 410 9.81 5.22 -2.93
C ALA A 410 10.08 6.72 -3.12
N SER A 411 9.02 7.54 -3.20
CA SER A 411 9.15 8.99 -3.27
C SER A 411 9.84 9.58 -2.03
N THR A 412 9.48 9.11 -0.84
CA THR A 412 10.10 9.60 0.41
C THR A 412 11.59 9.27 0.48
N PHE A 413 11.99 8.06 0.09
CA PHE A 413 13.39 7.60 0.11
C PHE A 413 14.18 7.96 -1.15
N SER A 414 13.56 8.59 -2.15
CA SER A 414 14.17 8.89 -3.45
C SER A 414 14.75 7.64 -4.13
N ILE A 415 14.05 6.51 -4.02
CA ILE A 415 14.39 5.23 -4.65
C ILE A 415 13.34 4.85 -5.68
N THR A 416 13.66 3.87 -6.56
CA THR A 416 12.65 3.37 -7.49
C THR A 416 11.57 2.56 -6.78
N PRO A 417 10.31 2.61 -7.23
CA PRO A 417 9.24 1.77 -6.67
C PRO A 417 9.56 0.27 -6.74
N LEU A 418 10.32 -0.16 -7.76
CA LEU A 418 10.80 -1.55 -7.87
C LEU A 418 11.80 -1.90 -6.77
N ALA A 419 12.69 -0.99 -6.40
CA ALA A 419 13.60 -1.19 -5.27
C ALA A 419 12.83 -1.31 -3.94
N ALA A 420 11.80 -0.49 -3.73
CA ALA A 420 10.95 -0.59 -2.55
C ALA A 420 10.23 -1.94 -2.45
N VAL A 421 9.56 -2.39 -3.53
CA VAL A 421 8.81 -3.65 -3.51
C VAL A 421 9.72 -4.88 -3.45
N SER A 422 10.95 -4.82 -3.99
CA SER A 422 11.92 -5.91 -3.89
C SER A 422 12.40 -6.18 -2.47
N HIS A 423 12.19 -5.23 -1.54
CA HIS A 423 12.52 -5.34 -0.13
C HIS A 423 11.26 -5.40 0.78
N ALA A 424 10.06 -5.49 0.21
CA ALA A 424 8.82 -5.74 0.95
C ALA A 424 8.74 -7.21 1.41
N TRP A 425 9.71 -7.63 2.20
CA TRP A 425 9.93 -9.04 2.55
C TRP A 425 8.74 -9.68 3.26
N TYR A 426 8.02 -8.91 4.08
CA TYR A 426 6.79 -9.45 4.70
C TYR A 426 5.80 -9.94 3.66
N CYS A 427 5.54 -9.17 2.60
CA CYS A 427 4.59 -9.56 1.57
C CYS A 427 5.06 -10.80 0.77
N MET A 428 6.36 -10.89 0.49
CA MET A 428 6.95 -12.06 -0.18
C MET A 428 6.85 -13.32 0.69
N ILE A 429 7.23 -13.21 1.95
CA ILE A 429 7.18 -14.31 2.92
C ILE A 429 5.72 -14.68 3.19
N LEU A 430 4.83 -13.69 3.35
CA LEU A 430 3.41 -13.92 3.56
C LEU A 430 2.78 -14.66 2.37
N ALA A 431 3.19 -14.37 1.13
CA ALA A 431 2.71 -15.09 -0.05
C ALA A 431 3.02 -16.60 0.04
N VAL A 432 4.26 -16.93 0.40
CA VAL A 432 4.69 -18.33 0.57
C VAL A 432 3.97 -18.99 1.73
N VAL A 433 3.94 -18.33 2.89
CA VAL A 433 3.27 -18.83 4.11
C VAL A 433 1.77 -19.01 3.89
N ALA A 434 1.11 -18.05 3.24
CA ALA A 434 -0.33 -18.10 2.98
C ALA A 434 -0.69 -19.27 2.05
N VAL A 435 0.04 -19.45 0.96
CA VAL A 435 -0.17 -20.59 0.05
C VAL A 435 0.10 -21.92 0.77
N ALA A 436 1.17 -22.00 1.56
CA ALA A 436 1.47 -23.22 2.35
C ALA A 436 0.34 -23.52 3.34
N ILE A 437 -0.19 -22.53 4.07
CA ILE A 437 -1.30 -22.71 5.01
C ILE A 437 -2.56 -23.17 4.30
N VAL A 438 -2.90 -22.60 3.12
CA VAL A 438 -4.06 -23.04 2.35
C VAL A 438 -3.92 -24.50 1.91
N ILE A 439 -2.72 -24.93 1.50
CA ILE A 439 -2.47 -26.29 0.99
C ILE A 439 -2.39 -27.33 2.12
N PHE A 440 -1.67 -27.04 3.20
CA PHE A 440 -1.28 -28.06 4.19
C PHE A 440 -2.09 -28.03 5.50
N ARG A 441 -2.80 -26.94 5.83
CA ARG A 441 -3.59 -26.88 7.07
C ARG A 441 -4.72 -27.90 7.05
N LYS A 442 -4.72 -28.82 8.03
CA LYS A 442 -5.87 -29.70 8.31
C LYS A 442 -7.04 -28.88 8.84
N ARG A 443 -8.24 -29.18 8.40
CA ARG A 443 -9.48 -28.54 8.88
C ARG A 443 -10.12 -29.44 9.92
N HIS A 444 -10.48 -28.85 11.03
CA HIS A 444 -11.30 -29.52 12.08
C HIS A 444 -12.73 -29.03 11.94
#